data_0f761ad446920542a0a75b681a91ddc8
#
_entry.id   0f761ad446920542a0a75b681a91ddc8
#
_cell.length_a   1.000
_cell.length_b   1.000
_cell.length_c   1.000
_cell.angle_alpha   90.00
_cell.angle_beta   90.00
_cell.angle_gamma   90.00
#
_symmetry.space_group_name_H-M   'P 1'
#
loop_
_entity.id
_entity.type
_entity.pdbx_description
1 polymer ?
#
loop_
_entity_poly.entity_id
_entity_poly.type
_entity_poly.pdbx_seq_one_letter_code
_entity_poly.pdbx_strand_id
1 'polypeptide(L)'
;MKRGFLAGVLATLLVSMLAACGGNSTGNEVKQEPPTPPDLTGEWKQTNSNSEDAWQSAEIADDTIEVYWVSDNGETKALYWAGTYTAPTTADEPYTWQSENDKAKTDTALLASGDDTKSFTYQGGVLSYDVTAMGVTQTVKLEKVK
;
A
#
# COMPACT_ATOMS: atom_id res chain seq x y z
N MET A 1 -9.24 -34.44 -66.36
CA MET A 1 -10.58 -34.94 -66.71
C MET A 1 -11.62 -34.31 -65.84
N LYS A 2 -12.44 -33.55 -66.50
CA LYS A 2 -13.90 -33.38 -66.35
C LYS A 2 -14.38 -32.95 -64.97
N ARG A 3 -14.82 -31.70 -64.88
CA ARG A 3 -16.20 -31.23 -65.11
C ARG A 3 -17.05 -31.47 -63.86
N GLY A 4 -17.76 -30.58 -63.33
CA GLY A 4 -18.38 -29.37 -63.84
C GLY A 4 -19.45 -28.92 -62.85
N PHE A 5 -19.79 -27.67 -63.00
CA PHE A 5 -21.15 -27.09 -63.03
C PHE A 5 -22.03 -27.26 -61.79
N LEU A 6 -22.84 -26.40 -61.36
CA LEU A 6 -23.40 -25.09 -61.71
C LEU A 6 -24.23 -24.63 -60.53
N ALA A 7 -24.13 -23.38 -60.20
CA ALA A 7 -25.21 -22.42 -60.11
C ALA A 7 -26.46 -22.71 -59.28
N GLY A 8 -26.83 -21.75 -58.50
CA GLY A 8 -28.15 -21.60 -57.91
C GLY A 8 -28.26 -20.34 -57.06
N VAL A 9 -28.53 -19.28 -57.73
CA VAL A 9 -29.09 -18.02 -57.26
C VAL A 9 -30.39 -18.28 -56.53
N LEU A 10 -30.62 -17.67 -55.39
CA LEU A 10 -31.86 -16.91 -55.14
C LEU A 10 -31.74 -16.00 -53.93
N ALA A 11 -31.90 -14.76 -54.24
CA ALA A 11 -32.13 -13.69 -53.31
C ALA A 11 -33.50 -13.81 -52.62
N THR A 12 -33.57 -13.53 -51.36
CA THR A 12 -34.78 -13.06 -50.72
C THR A 12 -34.44 -12.03 -49.69
N LEU A 13 -34.66 -10.79 -50.04
CA LEU A 13 -34.85 -9.67 -49.11
C LEU A 13 -36.03 -9.97 -48.22
N LEU A 14 -35.82 -9.89 -46.92
CA LEU A 14 -36.87 -9.64 -45.98
C LEU A 14 -36.45 -8.47 -45.08
N VAL A 15 -36.90 -7.33 -45.47
CA VAL A 15 -37.01 -6.15 -44.63
C VAL A 15 -38.06 -6.42 -43.60
N SER A 16 -37.64 -6.50 -42.34
CA SER A 16 -38.56 -6.41 -41.22
C SER A 16 -38.17 -5.20 -40.39
N MET A 17 -38.88 -4.13 -40.64
CA MET A 17 -39.01 -3.04 -39.68
C MET A 17 -39.70 -3.59 -38.45
N LEU A 18 -39.08 -3.46 -37.31
CA LEU A 18 -39.74 -3.54 -36.02
C LEU A 18 -39.23 -2.44 -35.12
N ALA A 19 -40.13 -1.51 -35.03
CA ALA A 19 -40.61 -0.92 -33.80
C ALA A 19 -39.60 -0.53 -32.76
N ALA A 20 -39.41 0.73 -32.64
CA ALA A 20 -39.01 1.43 -31.44
C ALA A 20 -39.80 0.93 -30.24
N CYS A 21 -39.15 0.20 -29.34
CA CYS A 21 -39.49 0.20 -27.94
C CYS A 21 -38.51 1.12 -27.25
N GLY A 22 -38.99 2.29 -26.90
CA GLY A 22 -38.35 3.15 -25.94
C GLY A 22 -38.20 2.40 -24.61
N GLY A 23 -37.02 1.84 -24.39
CA GLY A 23 -36.56 1.41 -23.13
C GLY A 23 -35.60 2.47 -22.62
N ASN A 24 -36.07 3.26 -21.69
CA ASN A 24 -35.24 4.20 -20.95
C ASN A 24 -34.29 3.37 -20.07
N SER A 25 -33.21 2.89 -20.67
CA SER A 25 -32.06 2.36 -19.91
C SER A 25 -31.38 3.56 -19.28
N THR A 26 -31.84 3.93 -18.12
CA THR A 26 -31.01 4.62 -17.13
C THR A 26 -29.85 3.68 -16.83
N GLY A 27 -28.82 3.74 -17.62
CA GLY A 27 -27.52 3.21 -17.25
C GLY A 27 -27.11 3.99 -16.02
N ASN A 28 -27.24 3.35 -14.85
CA ASN A 28 -26.44 3.71 -13.70
C ASN A 28 -24.98 3.46 -14.12
N GLU A 29 -24.37 4.43 -14.73
CA GLU A 29 -22.92 4.55 -14.68
C GLU A 29 -22.62 4.74 -13.20
N VAL A 30 -22.20 3.66 -12.54
CA VAL A 30 -21.55 3.72 -11.25
C VAL A 30 -20.29 4.54 -11.53
N LYS A 31 -20.36 5.84 -11.26
CA LYS A 31 -19.23 6.74 -11.28
C LYS A 31 -18.27 6.20 -10.22
N GLN A 32 -17.31 5.40 -10.67
CA GLN A 32 -16.26 4.89 -9.80
C GLN A 32 -15.49 6.10 -9.33
N GLU A 33 -15.66 6.44 -8.05
CA GLU A 33 -14.83 7.48 -7.44
C GLU A 33 -13.37 7.09 -7.61
N PRO A 34 -12.48 8.05 -7.94
CA PRO A 34 -11.07 7.77 -8.02
C PRO A 34 -10.60 7.18 -6.68
N PRO A 35 -9.73 6.17 -6.70
CA PRO A 35 -9.23 5.57 -5.48
C PRO A 35 -8.55 6.64 -4.61
N THR A 36 -8.91 6.65 -3.32
CA THR A 36 -8.38 7.60 -2.35
C THR A 36 -6.99 7.16 -1.87
N PRO A 37 -6.02 8.07 -1.75
CA PRO A 37 -4.73 7.74 -1.14
C PRO A 37 -4.91 7.11 0.24
N PRO A 38 -4.10 6.10 0.61
CA PRO A 38 -4.19 5.50 1.93
C PRO A 38 -3.77 6.50 3.02
N ASP A 39 -4.52 6.54 4.12
CA ASP A 39 -4.12 7.25 5.33
C ASP A 39 -3.23 6.36 6.18
N LEU A 40 -1.95 6.72 6.28
CA LEU A 40 -0.95 5.97 7.05
C LEU A 40 -0.77 6.51 8.48
N THR A 41 -1.44 7.58 8.87
CA THR A 41 -1.36 8.13 10.23
C THR A 41 -1.88 7.15 11.28
N GLY A 42 -1.31 7.18 12.48
CA GLY A 42 -1.70 6.31 13.59
C GLY A 42 -0.62 5.34 14.01
N GLU A 43 -1.00 4.35 14.81
CA GLU A 43 -0.10 3.37 15.40
C GLU A 43 0.02 2.11 14.53
N TRP A 44 1.24 1.57 14.49
CA TRP A 44 1.61 0.37 13.75
C TRP A 44 2.35 -0.60 14.66
N LYS A 45 2.07 -1.89 14.53
CA LYS A 45 2.70 -2.94 15.31
C LYS A 45 3.33 -3.98 14.40
N GLN A 46 4.54 -4.45 14.76
CA GLN A 46 5.24 -5.50 14.04
C GLN A 46 4.48 -6.82 14.08
N THR A 47 4.36 -7.47 12.92
CA THR A 47 3.67 -8.75 12.74
C THR A 47 4.62 -9.93 12.51
N ASN A 48 5.86 -9.66 12.13
CA ASN A 48 6.89 -10.68 11.86
C ASN A 48 7.98 -10.74 12.93
N SER A 49 7.68 -10.36 14.17
CA SER A 49 8.59 -10.57 15.29
C SER A 49 8.76 -12.05 15.61
N ASN A 50 9.98 -12.45 15.98
CA ASN A 50 10.27 -13.80 16.48
C ASN A 50 10.01 -13.92 17.99
N SER A 51 9.60 -12.85 18.65
CA SER A 51 9.30 -12.79 20.09
C SER A 51 7.85 -12.35 20.29
N GLU A 52 7.16 -12.96 21.23
CA GLU A 52 5.83 -12.52 21.66
C GLU A 52 5.89 -11.32 22.60
N ASP A 53 7.00 -11.19 23.35
CA ASP A 53 7.19 -10.19 24.39
C ASP A 53 7.87 -8.91 23.87
N ALA A 54 8.46 -8.97 22.66
CA ALA A 54 9.21 -7.88 22.06
C ALA A 54 8.91 -7.74 20.58
N TRP A 55 8.69 -6.52 20.14
CA TRP A 55 8.40 -6.16 18.76
C TRP A 55 8.84 -4.73 18.46
N GLN A 56 8.74 -4.32 17.22
CA GLN A 56 8.81 -2.90 16.86
C GLN A 56 7.42 -2.32 16.69
N SER A 57 7.24 -1.08 17.11
CA SER A 57 6.05 -0.28 16.84
C SER A 57 6.44 1.01 16.14
N ALA A 58 5.54 1.56 15.34
CA ALA A 58 5.71 2.88 14.76
C ALA A 58 4.48 3.73 15.04
N GLU A 59 4.69 5.03 15.07
CA GLU A 59 3.64 6.04 15.13
C GLU A 59 3.89 7.05 14.03
N ILE A 60 2.87 7.28 13.20
CA ILE A 60 2.89 8.30 12.15
C ILE A 60 1.88 9.36 12.54
N ALA A 61 2.37 10.58 12.72
CA ALA A 61 1.57 11.74 13.06
C ALA A 61 2.09 12.97 12.29
N ASP A 62 1.17 13.72 11.71
CA ASP A 62 1.48 14.89 10.90
C ASP A 62 2.49 14.56 9.78
N ASP A 63 3.67 15.13 9.83
CA ASP A 63 4.78 14.94 8.90
C ASP A 63 5.95 14.13 9.48
N THR A 64 5.71 13.35 10.54
CA THR A 64 6.74 12.59 11.26
C THR A 64 6.38 11.12 11.41
N ILE A 65 7.43 10.29 11.46
CA ILE A 65 7.35 8.89 11.85
C ILE A 65 8.33 8.63 13.00
N GLU A 66 7.85 7.99 14.05
CA GLU A 66 8.68 7.49 15.14
C GLU A 66 8.56 5.97 15.23
N VAL A 67 9.69 5.29 15.41
CA VAL A 67 9.75 3.83 15.55
C VAL A 67 10.42 3.49 16.87
N TYR A 68 9.87 2.51 17.57
CA TYR A 68 10.32 2.10 18.89
C TYR A 68 10.61 0.61 18.94
N TRP A 69 11.64 0.24 19.68
CA TRP A 69 11.77 -1.08 20.27
C TRP A 69 10.80 -1.17 21.44
N VAL A 70 9.97 -2.19 21.43
CA VAL A 70 9.03 -2.47 22.51
C VAL A 70 9.39 -3.81 23.12
N SER A 71 9.50 -3.87 24.44
CA SER A 71 9.78 -5.08 25.20
C SER A 71 8.90 -5.18 26.43
N ASP A 72 9.05 -6.27 27.20
CA ASP A 72 8.31 -6.53 28.42
C ASP A 72 6.79 -6.44 28.21
N ASN A 73 6.30 -7.06 27.14
CA ASN A 73 4.88 -7.04 26.75
C ASN A 73 4.29 -5.62 26.56
N GLY A 74 5.13 -4.66 26.18
CA GLY A 74 4.71 -3.28 25.91
C GLY A 74 5.02 -2.28 27.01
N GLU A 75 5.57 -2.74 28.16
CA GLU A 75 5.88 -1.84 29.28
C GLU A 75 7.12 -0.99 29.02
N THR A 76 8.05 -1.48 28.20
CA THR A 76 9.29 -0.76 27.87
C THR A 76 9.27 -0.33 26.41
N LYS A 77 9.51 0.95 26.15
CA LYS A 77 9.69 1.53 24.82
C LYS A 77 11.03 2.27 24.74
N ALA A 78 11.82 1.99 23.71
CA ALA A 78 13.05 2.71 23.41
C ALA A 78 13.02 3.20 21.96
N LEU A 79 13.35 4.46 21.75
CA LEU A 79 13.37 5.04 20.42
C LEU A 79 14.41 4.36 19.53
N TYR A 80 13.97 3.91 18.35
CA TYR A 80 14.82 3.37 17.29
C TYR A 80 15.02 4.37 16.15
N TRP A 81 13.95 5.04 15.72
CA TRP A 81 13.96 6.01 14.63
C TRP A 81 13.01 7.16 14.93
N ALA A 82 13.41 8.35 14.57
CA ALA A 82 12.53 9.50 14.46
C ALA A 82 12.92 10.25 13.18
N GLY A 83 11.95 10.57 12.35
CA GLY A 83 12.25 11.25 11.11
C GLY A 83 11.02 11.73 10.36
N THR A 84 11.25 12.24 9.15
CA THR A 84 10.20 12.83 8.33
C THR A 84 9.27 11.77 7.74
N TYR A 85 8.01 12.11 7.63
CA TYR A 85 7.00 11.37 6.91
C TYR A 85 6.42 12.24 5.79
N THR A 86 6.26 11.66 4.61
CA THR A 86 5.55 12.27 3.50
C THR A 86 4.32 11.42 3.20
N ALA A 87 3.13 12.04 3.24
CA ALA A 87 1.89 11.33 2.96
C ALA A 87 1.75 10.99 1.47
N PRO A 88 1.18 9.82 1.12
CA PRO A 88 0.87 9.50 -0.27
C PRO A 88 -0.18 10.47 -0.82
N THR A 89 -0.01 10.87 -2.08
CA THR A 89 -0.95 11.75 -2.80
C THR A 89 -1.82 11.00 -3.80
N THR A 90 -1.49 9.75 -4.06
CA THR A 90 -2.23 8.82 -4.94
C THR A 90 -2.47 7.51 -4.21
N ALA A 91 -3.35 6.68 -4.75
CA ALA A 91 -3.61 5.34 -4.23
C ALA A 91 -2.68 4.27 -4.83
N ASP A 92 -1.64 4.68 -5.53
CA ASP A 92 -0.71 3.75 -6.17
C ASP A 92 0.14 3.02 -5.13
N GLU A 93 0.30 1.72 -5.31
CA GLU A 93 1.13 0.86 -4.46
C GLU A 93 2.16 0.08 -5.31
N PRO A 94 3.35 -0.17 -4.78
CA PRO A 94 3.84 0.21 -3.45
C PRO A 94 4.12 1.71 -3.34
N TYR A 95 3.79 2.31 -2.19
CA TYR A 95 4.18 3.67 -1.85
C TYR A 95 5.46 3.65 -1.02
N THR A 96 6.47 4.38 -1.43
CA THR A 96 7.77 4.46 -0.74
C THR A 96 8.17 5.90 -0.51
N TRP A 97 8.66 6.21 0.69
CA TRP A 97 9.29 7.49 0.99
C TRP A 97 10.61 7.29 1.71
N GLN A 98 11.47 8.29 1.61
CA GLN A 98 12.70 8.36 2.36
C GLN A 98 12.50 9.32 3.54
N SER A 99 12.65 8.80 4.74
CA SER A 99 12.59 9.55 6.00
C SER A 99 13.96 10.11 6.32
N GLU A 100 14.05 11.39 6.59
CA GLU A 100 15.24 12.05 7.09
C GLU A 100 15.27 11.99 8.61
N ASN A 101 16.42 11.65 9.18
CA ASN A 101 16.58 11.47 10.62
C ASN A 101 16.44 12.78 11.39
N ASP A 102 15.62 12.79 12.41
CA ASP A 102 15.58 13.85 13.42
C ASP A 102 16.69 13.60 14.47
N LYS A 103 17.88 14.11 14.15
CA LYS A 103 19.06 13.97 15.02
C LYS A 103 18.84 14.58 16.42
N ALA A 104 17.97 15.56 16.58
CA ALA A 104 17.66 16.11 17.89
C ALA A 104 17.04 15.08 18.83
N LYS A 105 16.31 14.11 18.29
CA LYS A 105 15.71 13.00 19.04
C LYS A 105 16.62 11.78 19.12
N THR A 106 17.20 11.38 17.97
CA THR A 106 17.94 10.11 17.88
C THR A 106 19.33 10.18 18.50
N ASP A 107 20.03 11.31 18.47
CA ASP A 107 21.37 11.44 19.05
C ASP A 107 21.40 11.26 20.60
N THR A 108 20.26 11.45 21.24
CA THR A 108 20.10 11.26 22.70
C THR A 108 19.54 9.88 23.08
N ALA A 109 19.13 9.08 22.10
CA ALA A 109 18.50 7.78 22.32
C ALA A 109 19.52 6.63 22.11
N LEU A 110 19.72 5.86 23.15
CA LEU A 110 20.77 4.82 23.21
C LEU A 110 20.62 3.73 22.13
N LEU A 111 19.38 3.39 21.75
CA LEU A 111 19.06 2.30 20.82
C LEU A 111 18.61 2.81 19.45
N ALA A 112 18.78 4.10 19.18
CA ALA A 112 18.40 4.69 17.91
C ALA A 112 19.39 4.35 16.80
N SER A 113 18.86 4.26 15.57
CA SER A 113 19.68 4.15 14.37
C SER A 113 20.48 5.43 14.15
N GLY A 114 21.75 5.28 13.82
CA GLY A 114 22.63 6.38 13.41
C GLY A 114 22.52 6.77 11.94
N ASP A 115 21.68 6.09 11.17
CA ASP A 115 21.51 6.37 9.74
C ASP A 115 21.00 7.80 9.52
N ASP A 116 21.41 8.45 8.44
CA ASP A 116 20.90 9.78 8.09
C ASP A 116 19.52 9.71 7.46
N THR A 117 19.22 8.62 6.78
CA THR A 117 17.94 8.40 6.12
C THR A 117 17.48 6.94 6.28
N LYS A 118 16.18 6.72 6.21
CA LYS A 118 15.57 5.39 6.21
C LYS A 118 14.41 5.34 5.22
N SER A 119 14.40 4.29 4.39
CA SER A 119 13.31 4.07 3.43
C SER A 119 12.20 3.25 4.08
N PHE A 120 10.97 3.71 3.93
CA PHE A 120 9.75 3.02 4.32
C PHE A 120 8.92 2.71 3.09
N THR A 121 8.30 1.54 3.07
CA THR A 121 7.43 1.11 1.98
C THR A 121 6.09 0.65 2.54
N TYR A 122 5.01 1.15 1.95
CA TYR A 122 3.65 0.70 2.23
C TYR A 122 3.11 -0.07 1.03
N GLN A 123 2.56 -1.25 1.29
CA GLN A 123 1.89 -2.07 0.28
C GLN A 123 0.89 -3.02 0.94
N GLY A 124 -0.34 -3.03 0.42
CA GLY A 124 -1.36 -3.99 0.84
C GLY A 124 -1.69 -3.97 2.34
N GLY A 125 -1.68 -2.80 2.97
CA GLY A 125 -1.94 -2.66 4.41
C GLY A 125 -0.70 -2.88 5.30
N VAL A 126 0.45 -3.18 4.72
CA VAL A 126 1.72 -3.44 5.45
C VAL A 126 2.70 -2.30 5.23
N LEU A 127 3.20 -1.76 6.33
CA LEU A 127 4.35 -0.85 6.36
C LEU A 127 5.62 -1.65 6.62
N SER A 128 6.66 -1.46 5.83
CA SER A 128 7.92 -2.19 5.96
C SER A 128 9.14 -1.29 5.84
N TYR A 129 10.22 -1.68 6.50
CA TYR A 129 11.54 -1.07 6.43
C TYR A 129 12.61 -2.05 6.89
N ASP A 130 13.86 -1.77 6.57
CA ASP A 130 14.99 -2.62 6.93
C ASP A 130 15.68 -2.13 8.20
N VAL A 131 16.04 -3.08 9.04
CA VAL A 131 16.88 -2.90 10.23
C VAL A 131 18.16 -3.70 10.03
N THR A 132 19.29 -3.04 10.14
CA THR A 132 20.59 -3.70 10.13
C THR A 132 21.20 -3.64 11.53
N ALA A 133 21.47 -4.80 12.10
CA ALA A 133 22.14 -4.93 13.38
C ALA A 133 23.20 -6.04 13.28
N MET A 134 24.42 -5.78 13.76
CA MET A 134 25.53 -6.74 13.76
C MET A 134 25.83 -7.36 12.38
N GLY A 135 25.67 -6.58 11.30
CA GLY A 135 25.89 -7.02 9.93
C GLY A 135 24.75 -7.89 9.34
N VAL A 136 23.65 -8.06 10.06
CA VAL A 136 22.45 -8.78 9.59
C VAL A 136 21.36 -7.77 9.32
N THR A 137 20.79 -7.81 8.11
CA THR A 137 19.64 -6.99 7.73
C THR A 137 18.37 -7.82 7.80
N GLN A 138 17.36 -7.30 8.47
CA GLN A 138 16.02 -7.87 8.54
C GLN A 138 14.98 -6.85 8.10
N THR A 139 14.03 -7.30 7.30
CA THR A 139 12.86 -6.49 6.98
C THR A 139 11.82 -6.62 8.07
N VAL A 140 11.50 -5.50 8.70
CA VAL A 140 10.41 -5.37 9.67
C VAL A 140 9.11 -5.10 8.90
N LYS A 141 8.03 -5.78 9.28
CA LYS A 141 6.69 -5.62 8.71
C LYS A 141 5.72 -5.24 9.82
N LEU A 142 5.03 -4.14 9.62
CA LEU A 142 4.07 -3.59 10.57
C LEU A 142 2.67 -3.55 9.93
N GLU A 143 1.66 -3.79 10.76
CA GLU A 143 0.26 -3.56 10.40
C GLU A 143 -0.33 -2.50 11.33
N LYS A 144 -1.30 -1.74 10.78
CA LYS A 144 -1.95 -0.65 11.52
C LYS A 144 -2.79 -1.22 12.67
N VAL A 145 -2.62 -0.65 13.86
CA VAL A 145 -3.42 -1.00 15.04
C VAL A 145 -4.83 -0.41 14.86
N LYS A 146 -5.82 -1.25 15.10
CA LYS A 146 -7.25 -0.88 14.97
C LYS A 146 -7.80 -0.33 16.27
#